data_75c26794ce7c4370ee16e8d2f67bc419
#
_entry.id   75c26794ce7c4370ee16e8d2f67bc419
#
_cell.length_a   1.000
_cell.length_b   1.000
_cell.length_c   1.000
_cell.angle_alpha   90.00
_cell.angle_beta   90.00
_cell.angle_gamma   90.00
#
_symmetry.space_group_name_H-M   'P 1'
#
loop_
_entity.id
_entity.type
_entity.pdbx_description
1 polymer ?
#
loop_
_entity_poly.entity_id
_entity_poly.type
_entity_poly.pdbx_seq_one_letter_code
_entity_poly.pdbx_strand_id
1 'polypeptide(L)'
;MKDKQCISVINDIFMGIFGQPCSLNIEQVLSEFAFDIKLPNKVIDAVDGEETWASSVNSNKFIRHENTVKYDNYKGWIRPKKDIETLDDIIQQWHKINYMTTERVYDSINVSKSDTIYNCENVYRSQDCTRCNNIVFSDGCLDSEYIIACQRSTNSTYCIRVDDSSYCSNSYSVVCSSKISNSLFIQDANSLHECIFCSHISNRRYCIANMQYEEEEYMEIKKEILKWVVSQFNNK
;
A
#
# COMPACT_ATOMS: atom_id res chain seq x y z
N MET A 1 -8.88 -7.97 -6.61
CA MET A 1 -10.02 -7.46 -5.79
C MET A 1 -10.89 -6.54 -6.65
N LYS A 2 -12.22 -6.74 -6.69
CA LYS A 2 -13.15 -5.87 -7.43
C LYS A 2 -13.44 -4.60 -6.64
N ASP A 3 -13.82 -3.52 -7.33
CA ASP A 3 -14.08 -2.21 -6.70
C ASP A 3 -15.09 -2.27 -5.54
N LYS A 4 -16.17 -3.05 -5.67
CA LYS A 4 -17.16 -3.22 -4.59
C LYS A 4 -16.54 -3.81 -3.31
N GLN A 5 -15.62 -4.72 -3.45
CA GLN A 5 -14.93 -5.35 -2.32
C GLN A 5 -13.86 -4.41 -1.73
N CYS A 6 -13.18 -3.63 -2.58
CA CYS A 6 -12.30 -2.57 -2.14
C CYS A 6 -13.03 -1.54 -1.25
N ILE A 7 -14.24 -1.10 -1.65
CA ILE A 7 -15.08 -0.21 -0.83
C ILE A 7 -15.45 -0.85 0.51
N SER A 8 -15.75 -2.16 0.54
CA SER A 8 -16.04 -2.86 1.80
C SER A 8 -14.84 -2.83 2.74
N VAL A 9 -13.64 -3.15 2.24
CA VAL A 9 -12.40 -3.11 3.02
C VAL A 9 -12.12 -1.70 3.55
N ILE A 10 -12.28 -0.67 2.72
CA ILE A 10 -12.14 0.73 3.14
C ILE A 10 -13.10 1.05 4.29
N ASN A 11 -14.37 0.67 4.17
CA ASN A 11 -15.37 0.89 5.21
C ASN A 11 -15.03 0.18 6.53
N ASP A 12 -14.56 -1.06 6.48
CA ASP A 12 -14.16 -1.83 7.66
C ASP A 12 -13.01 -1.14 8.41
N ILE A 13 -12.03 -0.59 7.68
CA ILE A 13 -10.90 0.14 8.25
C ILE A 13 -11.37 1.46 8.88
N PHE A 14 -12.23 2.22 8.18
CA PHE A 14 -12.78 3.47 8.70
C PHE A 14 -13.64 3.25 9.95
N MET A 15 -14.47 2.21 9.96
CA MET A 15 -15.22 1.81 11.14
C MET A 15 -14.31 1.48 12.34
N GLY A 16 -13.19 0.78 12.09
CA GLY A 16 -12.23 0.44 13.14
C GLY A 16 -11.55 1.67 13.76
N ILE A 17 -11.18 2.66 12.95
CA ILE A 17 -10.42 3.83 13.42
C ILE A 17 -11.33 4.99 13.85
N PHE A 18 -12.36 5.31 13.06
CA PHE A 18 -13.19 6.51 13.23
C PHE A 18 -14.61 6.22 13.74
N GLY A 19 -15.00 4.93 13.85
CA GLY A 19 -16.34 4.53 14.32
C GLY A 19 -17.46 4.81 13.31
N GLN A 20 -17.14 5.10 12.06
CA GLN A 20 -18.12 5.34 10.98
C GLN A 20 -17.56 4.95 9.61
N PRO A 21 -18.43 4.62 8.62
CA PRO A 21 -17.99 4.23 7.30
C PRO A 21 -17.38 5.42 6.55
N CYS A 22 -16.57 5.12 5.54
CA CYS A 22 -15.98 6.11 4.65
C CYS A 22 -17.04 6.72 3.72
N SER A 23 -17.11 8.04 3.66
CA SER A 23 -17.98 8.78 2.72
C SER A 23 -17.34 9.00 1.34
N LEU A 24 -16.04 8.76 1.21
CA LEU A 24 -15.28 8.98 -0.02
C LEU A 24 -15.42 7.79 -0.98
N ASN A 25 -15.42 8.07 -2.27
CA ASN A 25 -15.25 7.02 -3.28
C ASN A 25 -13.76 6.59 -3.40
N ILE A 26 -13.49 5.53 -4.16
CA ILE A 26 -12.14 4.95 -4.31
C ILE A 26 -11.10 5.98 -4.79
N GLU A 27 -11.44 6.81 -5.76
CA GLU A 27 -10.51 7.80 -6.32
C GLU A 27 -10.27 8.97 -5.34
N GLN A 28 -11.27 9.33 -4.56
CA GLN A 28 -11.10 10.29 -3.47
C GLN A 28 -10.24 9.74 -2.34
N VAL A 29 -10.41 8.47 -1.95
CA VAL A 29 -9.52 7.79 -0.99
C VAL A 29 -8.09 7.76 -1.50
N LEU A 30 -7.90 7.45 -2.78
CA LEU A 30 -6.58 7.48 -3.41
C LEU A 30 -5.94 8.87 -3.32
N SER A 31 -6.67 9.91 -3.74
CA SER A 31 -6.14 11.28 -3.77
C SER A 31 -5.91 11.86 -2.37
N GLU A 32 -6.72 11.49 -1.39
CA GLU A 32 -6.63 12.00 -0.03
C GLU A 32 -5.52 11.33 0.80
N PHE A 33 -5.40 10.01 0.67
CA PHE A 33 -4.50 9.26 1.56
C PHE A 33 -3.24 8.73 0.88
N ALA A 34 -3.24 8.50 -0.42
CA ALA A 34 -2.13 7.84 -1.11
C ALA A 34 -1.39 8.76 -2.09
N PHE A 35 -1.47 10.06 -1.91
CA PHE A 35 -0.89 11.06 -2.82
C PHE A 35 0.64 11.00 -2.93
N ASP A 36 1.31 10.49 -1.91
CA ASP A 36 2.77 10.32 -1.82
C ASP A 36 3.23 8.86 -1.78
N ILE A 37 2.29 7.91 -1.87
CA ILE A 37 2.62 6.48 -1.91
C ILE A 37 3.07 6.10 -3.32
N LYS A 38 4.18 5.37 -3.40
CA LYS A 38 4.62 4.78 -4.66
C LYS A 38 3.71 3.62 -5.04
N LEU A 39 2.79 3.86 -5.96
CA LEU A 39 1.83 2.87 -6.43
C LEU A 39 2.20 2.33 -7.81
N PRO A 40 1.70 1.13 -8.18
CA PRO A 40 1.88 0.60 -9.53
C PRO A 40 1.33 1.55 -10.59
N ASN A 41 2.07 1.69 -11.66
CA ASN A 41 1.69 2.50 -12.82
C ASN A 41 0.95 1.63 -13.84
N LYS A 42 -0.08 2.21 -14.44
CA LYS A 42 -0.79 1.61 -15.55
C LYS A 42 0.09 1.69 -16.80
N VAL A 43 0.35 0.55 -17.43
CA VAL A 43 1.12 0.41 -18.65
C VAL A 43 0.42 -0.56 -19.61
N ILE A 44 0.97 -0.77 -20.81
CA ILE A 44 0.41 -1.68 -21.79
C ILE A 44 1.33 -2.89 -21.98
N ASP A 45 0.76 -4.08 -21.91
CA ASP A 45 1.44 -5.32 -22.26
C ASP A 45 1.76 -5.32 -23.78
N ALA A 46 3.03 -5.47 -24.11
CA ALA A 46 3.49 -5.41 -25.49
C ALA A 46 3.16 -6.70 -26.30
N VAL A 47 2.64 -7.74 -25.67
CA VAL A 47 2.30 -9.02 -26.30
C VAL A 47 0.86 -9.04 -26.80
N ASP A 48 -0.08 -8.56 -26.01
CA ASP A 48 -1.52 -8.61 -26.33
C ASP A 48 -2.20 -7.23 -26.41
N GLY A 49 -1.51 -6.15 -26.01
CA GLY A 49 -2.04 -4.80 -26.05
C GLY A 49 -2.98 -4.44 -24.90
N GLU A 50 -3.13 -5.33 -23.90
CA GLU A 50 -4.01 -5.11 -22.76
C GLU A 50 -3.35 -4.26 -21.69
N GLU A 51 -4.18 -3.63 -20.85
CA GLU A 51 -3.71 -2.85 -19.68
C GLU A 51 -3.11 -3.76 -18.62
N THR A 52 -2.00 -3.31 -18.03
CA THR A 52 -1.31 -4.00 -16.94
C THR A 52 -0.68 -3.02 -15.96
N TRP A 53 -0.21 -3.50 -14.82
CA TRP A 53 0.27 -2.66 -13.72
C TRP A 53 1.71 -3.00 -13.35
N ALA A 54 2.58 -1.99 -13.38
CA ALA A 54 4.02 -2.12 -13.15
C ALA A 54 4.47 -1.32 -11.92
N SER A 55 5.25 -1.92 -11.04
CA SER A 55 5.90 -1.24 -9.92
C SER A 55 7.00 -0.25 -10.34
N SER A 56 7.50 -0.38 -11.57
CA SER A 56 8.50 0.52 -12.15
C SER A 56 8.22 0.78 -13.62
N VAL A 57 8.48 1.98 -14.07
CA VAL A 57 8.37 2.41 -15.48
C VAL A 57 9.74 2.65 -16.14
N ASN A 58 10.80 2.07 -15.58
CA ASN A 58 12.16 2.21 -16.13
C ASN A 58 12.40 1.44 -17.44
N SER A 59 11.45 0.60 -17.86
CA SER A 59 11.45 -0.07 -19.16
C SER A 59 10.47 0.62 -20.12
N ASN A 60 10.71 0.45 -21.40
CA ASN A 60 9.79 0.87 -22.46
C ASN A 60 8.92 -0.27 -23.01
N LYS A 61 9.09 -1.49 -22.49
CA LYS A 61 8.30 -2.67 -22.85
C LYS A 61 7.91 -3.44 -21.63
N PHE A 62 6.65 -3.78 -21.54
CA PHE A 62 6.07 -4.49 -20.43
C PHE A 62 5.44 -5.80 -20.90
N ILE A 63 5.43 -6.80 -20.02
CA ILE A 63 4.80 -8.09 -20.27
C ILE A 63 4.16 -8.59 -18.97
N ARG A 64 2.90 -8.98 -19.00
CA ARG A 64 2.24 -9.59 -17.83
C ARG A 64 2.90 -10.91 -17.46
N HIS A 65 2.98 -11.19 -16.17
CA HIS A 65 3.56 -12.43 -15.66
C HIS A 65 2.94 -13.67 -16.33
N GLU A 66 1.63 -13.69 -16.49
CA GLU A 66 0.93 -14.80 -17.19
C GLU A 66 1.35 -14.98 -18.66
N ASN A 67 1.72 -13.88 -19.35
CA ASN A 67 2.23 -13.93 -20.70
C ASN A 67 3.69 -14.39 -20.75
N THR A 68 4.50 -14.12 -19.72
CA THR A 68 5.87 -14.67 -19.65
C THR A 68 5.86 -16.18 -19.58
N VAL A 69 4.94 -16.76 -18.82
CA VAL A 69 4.79 -18.22 -18.66
C VAL A 69 4.43 -18.91 -20.00
N LYS A 70 3.70 -18.23 -20.88
CA LYS A 70 3.40 -18.75 -22.23
C LYS A 70 4.67 -18.90 -23.09
N TYR A 71 5.70 -18.10 -22.84
CA TYR A 71 7.03 -18.24 -23.42
C TYR A 71 7.90 -19.23 -22.63
N ASP A 72 7.40 -19.77 -21.53
CA ASP A 72 8.13 -20.65 -20.63
C ASP A 72 8.16 -22.08 -21.17
N ASN A 73 9.26 -22.42 -21.67
CA ASN A 73 9.93 -23.69 -21.80
C ASN A 73 11.40 -23.41 -22.12
N TYR A 74 11.96 -22.34 -21.58
CA TYR A 74 13.31 -21.83 -21.84
C TYR A 74 13.59 -21.53 -23.33
N LYS A 75 12.77 -22.07 -24.23
CA LYS A 75 12.93 -21.95 -25.69
C LYS A 75 12.52 -20.59 -26.26
N GLY A 76 11.57 -19.91 -25.62
CA GLY A 76 11.11 -18.60 -26.09
C GLY A 76 12.05 -17.44 -25.76
N TRP A 77 12.70 -17.49 -24.61
CA TRP A 77 13.63 -16.46 -24.15
C TRP A 77 15.06 -16.72 -24.61
N ILE A 78 15.49 -17.99 -24.71
CA ILE A 78 16.78 -18.37 -25.28
C ILE A 78 16.69 -18.38 -26.80
N ARG A 79 17.52 -17.63 -27.45
CA ARG A 79 17.53 -17.46 -28.90
C ARG A 79 18.72 -18.17 -29.53
N PRO A 80 18.58 -18.66 -30.76
CA PRO A 80 19.70 -19.23 -31.49
C PRO A 80 20.77 -18.17 -31.69
N LYS A 81 22.02 -18.59 -31.62
CA LYS A 81 23.19 -17.74 -31.90
C LYS A 81 23.03 -17.07 -33.25
N LYS A 82 23.30 -15.79 -33.34
CA LYS A 82 23.50 -15.00 -34.55
C LYS A 82 24.89 -14.40 -34.53
N ASP A 83 25.42 -14.15 -35.70
CA ASP A 83 26.65 -13.39 -35.82
C ASP A 83 26.36 -11.93 -35.43
N ILE A 84 27.24 -11.39 -34.60
CA ILE A 84 27.19 -10.02 -34.09
C ILE A 84 28.52 -9.38 -34.44
N GLU A 85 28.45 -8.33 -35.25
CA GLU A 85 29.65 -7.61 -35.70
C GLU A 85 29.75 -6.24 -35.03
N THR A 86 28.62 -5.66 -34.65
CA THR A 86 28.54 -4.30 -34.14
C THR A 86 27.77 -4.22 -32.80
N LEU A 87 27.93 -3.11 -32.08
CA LEU A 87 27.10 -2.80 -30.91
C LEU A 87 25.61 -2.68 -31.28
N ASP A 88 25.31 -2.14 -32.45
CA ASP A 88 23.94 -2.00 -32.93
C ASP A 88 23.25 -3.36 -33.12
N ASP A 89 23.97 -4.38 -33.56
CA ASP A 89 23.43 -5.73 -33.63
C ASP A 89 23.04 -6.26 -32.23
N ILE A 90 23.86 -6.00 -31.22
CA ILE A 90 23.55 -6.36 -29.83
C ILE A 90 22.30 -5.63 -29.36
N ILE A 91 22.21 -4.32 -29.56
CA ILE A 91 21.06 -3.49 -29.16
C ILE A 91 19.80 -3.96 -29.84
N GLN A 92 19.85 -4.28 -31.13
CA GLN A 92 18.70 -4.83 -31.86
C GLN A 92 18.24 -6.19 -31.31
N GLN A 93 19.16 -7.06 -30.89
CA GLN A 93 18.77 -8.32 -30.25
C GLN A 93 18.20 -8.08 -28.85
N TRP A 94 18.78 -7.15 -28.08
CA TRP A 94 18.29 -6.76 -26.76
C TRP A 94 16.87 -6.20 -26.82
N HIS A 95 16.56 -5.35 -27.77
CA HIS A 95 15.21 -4.81 -27.97
C HIS A 95 14.13 -5.87 -28.22
N LYS A 96 14.50 -7.09 -28.55
CA LYS A 96 13.55 -8.20 -28.77
C LYS A 96 13.19 -8.93 -27.48
N ILE A 97 13.97 -8.77 -26.41
CA ILE A 97 13.83 -9.53 -25.17
C ILE A 97 13.76 -8.69 -23.89
N ASN A 98 13.97 -7.36 -23.96
CA ASN A 98 14.04 -6.49 -22.80
C ASN A 98 12.63 -6.10 -22.29
N TYR A 99 11.84 -7.07 -21.96
CA TYR A 99 10.55 -6.84 -21.31
C TYR A 99 10.72 -6.73 -19.79
N MET A 100 9.99 -5.81 -19.18
CA MET A 100 9.78 -5.79 -17.73
C MET A 100 8.49 -6.54 -17.41
N THR A 101 8.58 -7.52 -16.52
CA THR A 101 7.42 -8.28 -16.07
C THR A 101 6.58 -7.44 -15.12
N THR A 102 5.27 -7.49 -15.30
CA THR A 102 4.25 -6.80 -14.52
C THR A 102 3.29 -7.78 -13.87
N GLU A 103 2.51 -7.32 -12.91
CA GLU A 103 1.52 -8.14 -12.18
C GLU A 103 2.12 -9.44 -11.64
N ARG A 104 3.31 -9.33 -11.03
CA ARG A 104 3.97 -10.45 -10.36
C ARG A 104 3.23 -10.80 -9.09
N VAL A 105 2.34 -11.76 -9.18
CA VAL A 105 1.46 -12.19 -8.10
C VAL A 105 1.69 -13.68 -7.85
N TYR A 106 2.15 -14.03 -6.64
CA TYR A 106 2.50 -15.40 -6.27
C TYR A 106 1.76 -15.81 -4.99
N ASP A 107 1.19 -17.02 -5.00
CA ASP A 107 0.47 -17.59 -3.86
C ASP A 107 -0.53 -16.62 -3.22
N SER A 108 -1.20 -15.82 -4.06
CA SER A 108 -2.08 -14.74 -3.63
C SER A 108 -3.42 -14.81 -4.36
N ILE A 109 -4.47 -14.42 -3.68
CA ILE A 109 -5.84 -14.45 -4.22
C ILE A 109 -6.49 -13.07 -4.16
N ASN A 110 -7.38 -12.82 -5.13
CA ASN A 110 -8.17 -11.60 -5.19
C ASN A 110 -7.32 -10.31 -5.23
N VAL A 111 -6.29 -10.33 -6.08
CA VAL A 111 -5.37 -9.21 -6.32
C VAL A 111 -5.77 -8.47 -7.59
N SER A 112 -5.72 -7.15 -7.61
CA SER A 112 -5.94 -6.36 -8.84
C SER A 112 -5.14 -5.05 -8.84
N LYS A 113 -4.79 -4.59 -10.02
CA LYS A 113 -4.06 -3.35 -10.27
C LYS A 113 -2.75 -3.26 -9.46
N SER A 114 -2.10 -4.40 -9.17
CA SER A 114 -1.01 -4.54 -8.21
C SER A 114 0.17 -5.29 -8.83
N ASP A 115 1.36 -5.09 -8.28
CA ASP A 115 2.58 -5.77 -8.73
C ASP A 115 3.46 -6.17 -7.54
N THR A 116 4.20 -7.29 -7.65
CA THR A 116 5.10 -7.80 -6.61
C THR A 116 4.35 -8.15 -5.31
N ILE A 117 3.39 -9.07 -5.42
CA ILE A 117 2.52 -9.49 -4.31
C ILE A 117 2.78 -10.97 -4.00
N TYR A 118 3.07 -11.28 -2.74
CA TYR A 118 3.42 -12.62 -2.27
C TYR A 118 2.60 -13.05 -1.05
N ASN A 119 1.93 -14.20 -1.13
CA ASN A 119 1.15 -14.78 -0.02
C ASN A 119 0.12 -13.77 0.57
N CYS A 120 -0.59 -13.07 -0.28
CA CYS A 120 -1.55 -12.05 0.13
C CYS A 120 -2.98 -12.39 -0.30
N GLU A 121 -3.94 -11.79 0.40
CA GLU A 121 -5.35 -11.86 0.04
C GLU A 121 -5.98 -10.47 0.02
N ASN A 122 -6.90 -10.22 -0.95
CA ASN A 122 -7.64 -8.96 -1.07
C ASN A 122 -6.72 -7.73 -1.20
N VAL A 123 -5.99 -7.63 -2.30
CA VAL A 123 -5.06 -6.51 -2.56
C VAL A 123 -5.56 -5.66 -3.72
N TYR A 124 -5.60 -4.35 -3.54
CA TYR A 124 -6.03 -3.39 -4.54
C TYR A 124 -5.01 -2.27 -4.74
N ARG A 125 -4.49 -2.13 -5.97
CA ARG A 125 -3.57 -1.08 -6.42
C ARG A 125 -2.42 -0.84 -5.43
N SER A 126 -1.71 -1.92 -5.09
CA SER A 126 -0.61 -1.94 -4.12
C SER A 126 0.60 -2.66 -4.70
N GLN A 127 1.77 -2.46 -4.11
CA GLN A 127 2.97 -3.16 -4.54
C GLN A 127 3.88 -3.56 -3.38
N ASP A 128 4.80 -4.49 -3.66
CA ASP A 128 5.83 -4.97 -2.72
C ASP A 128 5.24 -5.43 -1.36
N CYS A 129 4.08 -6.12 -1.41
CA CYS A 129 3.40 -6.62 -0.21
C CYS A 129 3.63 -8.12 -0.04
N THR A 130 3.89 -8.54 1.20
CA THR A 130 4.14 -9.94 1.54
C THR A 130 3.40 -10.34 2.81
N ARG A 131 2.68 -11.47 2.78
CA ARG A 131 1.85 -12.01 3.87
C ARG A 131 0.89 -10.99 4.46
N CYS A 132 0.16 -10.32 3.57
CA CYS A 132 -0.77 -9.25 3.91
C CYS A 132 -2.21 -9.60 3.51
N ASN A 133 -3.18 -8.98 4.19
CA ASN A 133 -4.60 -9.19 3.92
C ASN A 133 -5.38 -7.86 3.95
N ASN A 134 -6.32 -7.67 3.01
CA ASN A 134 -7.14 -6.46 2.93
C ASN A 134 -6.33 -5.16 2.78
N ILE A 135 -5.56 -5.07 1.72
CA ILE A 135 -4.58 -4.01 1.46
C ILE A 135 -5.06 -3.10 0.32
N VAL A 136 -5.08 -1.81 0.55
CA VAL A 136 -5.50 -0.80 -0.42
C VAL A 136 -4.44 0.31 -0.52
N PHE A 137 -3.99 0.63 -1.74
CA PHE A 137 -3.08 1.74 -2.03
C PHE A 137 -1.79 1.78 -1.21
N SER A 138 -1.14 0.63 -0.97
CA SER A 138 0.01 0.53 -0.08
C SER A 138 1.26 0.00 -0.78
N ASP A 139 2.43 0.29 -0.23
CA ASP A 139 3.75 -0.09 -0.76
C ASP A 139 4.66 -0.65 0.35
N GLY A 140 5.36 -1.76 0.07
CA GLY A 140 6.38 -2.29 0.98
C GLY A 140 5.84 -2.80 2.32
N CYS A 141 4.65 -3.40 2.35
CA CYS A 141 4.03 -3.86 3.59
C CYS A 141 4.28 -5.34 3.85
N LEU A 142 4.49 -5.69 5.13
CA LEU A 142 4.81 -7.03 5.57
C LEU A 142 3.97 -7.42 6.79
N ASP A 143 3.39 -8.66 6.77
CA ASP A 143 2.61 -9.20 7.90
C ASP A 143 1.53 -8.24 8.43
N SER A 144 0.82 -7.56 7.51
CA SER A 144 -0.12 -6.49 7.87
C SER A 144 -1.52 -6.77 7.32
N GLU A 145 -2.53 -6.27 8.03
CA GLU A 145 -3.93 -6.49 7.67
C GLU A 145 -4.78 -5.22 7.79
N TYR A 146 -5.78 -5.07 6.91
CA TYR A 146 -6.70 -3.93 6.94
C TYR A 146 -5.97 -2.58 6.94
N ILE A 147 -5.20 -2.31 5.88
CA ILE A 147 -4.44 -1.06 5.77
C ILE A 147 -4.74 -0.29 4.49
N ILE A 148 -4.75 1.04 4.61
CA ILE A 148 -4.91 1.98 3.49
C ILE A 148 -3.73 2.95 3.46
N ALA A 149 -3.12 3.12 2.29
CA ALA A 149 -2.07 4.11 2.06
C ALA A 149 -0.92 4.03 3.08
N CYS A 150 -0.50 2.81 3.40
CA CYS A 150 0.64 2.56 4.26
C CYS A 150 1.88 2.24 3.41
N GLN A 151 3.05 2.64 3.87
CA GLN A 151 4.29 2.28 3.21
C GLN A 151 5.37 1.88 4.21
N ARG A 152 6.20 0.88 3.83
CA ARG A 152 7.24 0.31 4.70
C ARG A 152 6.74 -0.04 6.11
N SER A 153 5.50 -0.58 6.16
CA SER A 153 4.79 -0.90 7.40
C SER A 153 4.82 -2.40 7.67
N THR A 154 5.10 -2.79 8.90
CA THR A 154 5.17 -4.20 9.30
C THR A 154 4.34 -4.51 10.53
N ASN A 155 3.71 -5.71 10.56
CA ASN A 155 2.91 -6.18 11.70
C ASN A 155 1.86 -5.17 12.16
N SER A 156 1.18 -4.53 11.20
CA SER A 156 0.24 -3.45 11.49
C SER A 156 -1.18 -3.82 11.06
N THR A 157 -2.17 -3.40 11.84
CA THR A 157 -3.57 -3.76 11.60
C THR A 157 -4.51 -2.57 11.79
N TYR A 158 -5.54 -2.46 10.94
CA TYR A 158 -6.49 -1.33 10.96
C TYR A 158 -5.78 0.03 10.96
N CYS A 159 -4.99 0.28 9.94
CA CYS A 159 -4.18 1.49 9.85
C CYS A 159 -4.42 2.27 8.55
N ILE A 160 -4.38 3.59 8.65
CA ILE A 160 -4.39 4.51 7.51
C ILE A 160 -3.17 5.44 7.63
N ARG A 161 -2.38 5.58 6.54
CA ARG A 161 -1.20 6.47 6.53
C ARG A 161 -0.18 6.12 7.62
N VAL A 162 0.23 4.86 7.69
CA VAL A 162 1.33 4.41 8.55
C VAL A 162 2.57 4.20 7.70
N ASP A 163 3.62 4.98 7.98
CA ASP A 163 4.84 5.03 7.20
C ASP A 163 6.08 4.76 8.06
N ASP A 164 7.06 3.99 7.53
CA ASP A 164 8.28 3.58 8.25
C ASP A 164 8.04 3.09 9.69
N SER A 165 6.96 2.36 9.90
CA SER A 165 6.48 2.05 11.25
C SER A 165 6.13 0.57 11.41
N SER A 166 6.11 0.11 12.67
CA SER A 166 5.84 -1.29 12.97
C SER A 166 4.97 -1.50 14.20
N TYR A 167 4.20 -2.61 14.20
CA TYR A 167 3.31 -2.96 15.31
C TYR A 167 2.30 -1.86 15.65
N CYS A 168 1.71 -1.27 14.61
CA CYS A 168 0.68 -0.26 14.77
C CYS A 168 -0.73 -0.89 14.67
N SER A 169 -1.67 -0.39 15.46
CA SER A 169 -3.05 -0.86 15.41
C SER A 169 -4.07 0.26 15.65
N ASN A 170 -5.19 0.22 14.93
CA ASN A 170 -6.27 1.21 15.01
C ASN A 170 -5.74 2.65 15.00
N SER A 171 -4.85 2.95 14.05
CA SER A 171 -4.11 4.20 14.08
C SER A 171 -4.13 4.93 12.74
N TYR A 172 -4.11 6.25 12.80
CA TYR A 172 -4.11 7.12 11.63
C TYR A 172 -2.96 8.12 11.67
N SER A 173 -2.23 8.26 10.56
CA SER A 173 -1.10 9.19 10.40
C SER A 173 0.01 8.93 11.44
N VAL A 174 0.72 7.81 11.28
CA VAL A 174 1.84 7.41 12.15
C VAL A 174 3.10 7.30 11.31
N VAL A 175 4.15 7.99 11.69
CA VAL A 175 5.42 8.05 10.95
C VAL A 175 6.60 7.72 11.86
N CYS A 176 7.56 6.93 11.36
CA CYS A 176 8.81 6.58 12.05
C CYS A 176 8.60 6.09 13.50
N SER A 177 7.59 5.26 13.73
CA SER A 177 7.15 4.91 15.08
C SER A 177 6.95 3.39 15.25
N SER A 178 6.90 2.93 16.48
CA SER A 178 6.69 1.50 16.75
C SER A 178 5.80 1.29 17.99
N LYS A 179 4.99 0.20 17.94
CA LYS A 179 4.07 -0.17 19.03
C LYS A 179 3.09 0.95 19.36
N ILE A 180 2.39 1.41 18.35
CA ILE A 180 1.40 2.49 18.48
C ILE A 180 0.00 1.88 18.36
N SER A 181 -0.89 2.20 19.29
CA SER A 181 -2.26 1.69 19.26
C SER A 181 -3.30 2.76 19.62
N ASN A 182 -4.45 2.72 18.93
CA ASN A 182 -5.59 3.63 19.11
C ASN A 182 -5.20 5.12 19.05
N SER A 183 -4.22 5.47 18.22
CA SER A 183 -3.54 6.76 18.27
C SER A 183 -3.61 7.48 16.92
N LEU A 184 -3.55 8.80 16.94
CA LEU A 184 -3.69 9.65 15.75
C LEU A 184 -2.57 10.69 15.70
N PHE A 185 -1.98 10.91 14.51
CA PHE A 185 -0.95 11.94 14.29
C PHE A 185 0.27 11.75 15.19
N ILE A 186 0.95 10.62 15.04
CA ILE A 186 2.13 10.24 15.84
C ILE A 186 3.38 10.28 14.98
N GLN A 187 4.46 10.83 15.53
CA GLN A 187 5.74 10.90 14.84
C GLN A 187 6.90 10.59 15.80
N ASP A 188 7.92 9.83 15.32
CA ASP A 188 9.15 9.52 16.07
C ASP A 188 8.89 9.05 17.51
N ALA A 189 7.96 8.12 17.70
CA ALA A 189 7.50 7.70 19.02
C ALA A 189 7.49 6.17 19.18
N ASN A 190 7.49 5.72 20.42
CA ASN A 190 7.48 4.28 20.71
C ASN A 190 6.56 3.96 21.91
N SER A 191 5.83 2.83 21.77
CA SER A 191 4.98 2.31 22.86
C SER A 191 3.96 3.34 23.38
N LEU A 192 3.17 3.87 22.45
CA LEU A 192 2.06 4.77 22.78
C LEU A 192 0.71 4.05 22.64
N HIS A 193 -0.17 4.33 23.57
CA HIS A 193 -1.54 3.86 23.55
C HIS A 193 -2.48 5.02 23.85
N GLU A 194 -3.52 5.19 23.03
CA GLU A 194 -4.44 6.31 23.19
C GLU A 194 -3.68 7.65 23.27
N CYS A 195 -2.99 8.02 22.19
CA CYS A 195 -2.25 9.28 22.11
C CYS A 195 -2.60 10.03 20.82
N ILE A 196 -2.64 11.36 20.87
CA ILE A 196 -3.02 12.20 19.73
C ILE A 196 -2.05 13.40 19.63
N PHE A 197 -1.58 13.69 18.39
CA PHE A 197 -0.64 14.78 18.10
C PHE A 197 0.64 14.69 18.97
N CYS A 198 1.22 13.51 19.10
CA CYS A 198 2.40 13.29 19.93
C CYS A 198 3.65 12.98 19.10
N SER A 199 4.79 13.48 19.55
CA SER A 199 6.07 13.23 18.92
C SER A 199 7.22 13.14 19.92
N HIS A 200 8.27 12.35 19.58
CA HIS A 200 9.50 12.20 20.39
C HIS A 200 9.28 11.75 21.84
N ILE A 201 8.19 11.02 22.12
CA ILE A 201 7.89 10.46 23.44
C ILE A 201 7.74 8.95 23.39
N SER A 202 7.86 8.31 24.54
CA SER A 202 7.70 6.86 24.65
C SER A 202 7.02 6.44 25.97
N ASN A 203 6.38 5.24 25.92
CA ASN A 203 5.75 4.62 27.08
C ASN A 203 4.70 5.54 27.73
N ARG A 204 3.76 6.03 26.93
CA ARG A 204 2.69 6.92 27.39
C ARG A 204 1.30 6.43 26.99
N ARG A 205 0.33 6.87 27.75
CA ARG A 205 -1.12 6.70 27.48
C ARG A 205 -1.82 8.03 27.72
N TYR A 206 -2.92 8.23 27.01
CA TYR A 206 -3.78 9.40 27.19
C TYR A 206 -3.04 10.74 27.06
N CYS A 207 -2.14 10.85 26.10
CA CYS A 207 -1.43 12.09 25.82
C CYS A 207 -2.01 12.83 24.63
N ILE A 208 -2.12 14.14 24.72
CA ILE A 208 -2.47 15.03 23.61
C ILE A 208 -1.40 16.14 23.54
N ALA A 209 -0.78 16.34 22.38
CA ALA A 209 0.31 17.29 22.18
C ALA A 209 1.43 17.13 23.24
N ASN A 210 1.81 15.89 23.55
CA ASN A 210 2.78 15.50 24.58
C ASN A 210 2.37 15.84 26.04
N MET A 211 1.15 16.30 26.25
CA MET A 211 0.62 16.57 27.61
C MET A 211 -0.17 15.35 28.11
N GLN A 212 0.04 14.98 29.35
CA GLN A 212 -0.65 13.87 30.01
C GLN A 212 -2.04 14.29 30.49
N TYR A 213 -3.04 13.50 30.18
CA TYR A 213 -4.44 13.69 30.60
C TYR A 213 -4.91 12.51 31.42
N GLU A 214 -5.98 12.70 32.21
CA GLU A 214 -6.75 11.61 32.75
C GLU A 214 -7.61 10.94 31.69
N GLU A 215 -7.94 9.68 31.86
CA GLU A 215 -8.62 8.88 30.83
C GLU A 215 -9.95 9.50 30.38
N GLU A 216 -10.77 9.92 31.31
CA GLU A 216 -12.10 10.50 31.02
C GLU A 216 -11.98 11.78 30.19
N GLU A 217 -11.11 12.70 30.60
CA GLU A 217 -10.86 13.95 29.88
C GLU A 217 -10.27 13.69 28.48
N TYR A 218 -9.33 12.75 28.36
CA TYR A 218 -8.77 12.34 27.08
C TYR A 218 -9.86 11.83 26.13
N MET A 219 -10.76 10.95 26.60
CA MET A 219 -11.80 10.35 25.78
C MET A 219 -12.83 11.38 25.28
N GLU A 220 -13.13 12.40 26.05
CA GLU A 220 -13.99 13.51 25.59
C GLU A 220 -13.31 14.31 24.47
N ILE A 221 -12.05 14.69 24.65
CA ILE A 221 -11.29 15.43 23.66
C ILE A 221 -11.09 14.59 22.37
N LYS A 222 -10.75 13.31 22.51
CA LYS A 222 -10.61 12.36 21.39
C LYS A 222 -11.88 12.34 20.52
N LYS A 223 -13.04 12.33 21.14
CA LYS A 223 -14.34 12.31 20.44
C LYS A 223 -14.53 13.54 19.53
N GLU A 224 -14.15 14.70 20.01
CA GLU A 224 -14.21 15.93 19.22
C GLU A 224 -13.15 15.94 18.09
N ILE A 225 -11.95 15.44 18.36
CA ILE A 225 -10.89 15.31 17.34
C ILE A 225 -11.32 14.34 16.23
N LEU A 226 -11.90 13.19 16.57
CA LEU A 226 -12.41 12.25 15.57
C LEU A 226 -13.49 12.86 14.67
N LYS A 227 -14.44 13.61 15.25
CA LYS A 227 -15.45 14.35 14.48
C LYS A 227 -14.81 15.36 13.54
N TRP A 228 -13.83 16.10 14.05
CA TRP A 228 -13.09 17.07 13.24
C TRP A 228 -12.35 16.39 12.08
N VAL A 229 -11.60 15.32 12.33
CA VAL A 229 -10.88 14.57 11.28
C VAL A 229 -11.84 14.12 10.18
N VAL A 230 -12.97 13.51 10.55
CA VAL A 230 -13.95 13.04 9.56
C VAL A 230 -14.59 14.19 8.80
N SER A 231 -14.84 15.34 9.44
CA SER A 231 -15.39 16.52 8.76
C SER A 231 -14.46 17.06 7.66
N GLN A 232 -13.14 16.86 7.79
CA GLN A 232 -12.18 17.27 6.76
C GLN A 232 -12.32 16.42 5.48
N PHE A 233 -12.75 15.16 5.62
CA PHE A 233 -12.98 14.28 4.47
C PHE A 233 -14.34 14.55 3.79
N ASN A 234 -15.34 14.97 4.54
CA ASN A 234 -16.70 15.22 4.04
C ASN A 234 -16.88 16.57 3.33
N ASN A 235 -15.96 17.52 3.51
CA ASN A 235 -16.05 18.88 2.97
C ASN A 235 -15.26 19.08 1.66
N LYS A 236 -14.77 17.98 1.07
CA LYS A 236 -14.06 17.93 -0.22
C LYS A 236 -14.88 17.19 -1.25
#